data_a77c3daccb851b0a7af7dbf2727e2beb
#
_entry.id   a77c3daccb851b0a7af7dbf2727e2beb
#
_cell.length_a   1.000
_cell.length_b   1.000
_cell.length_c   1.000
_cell.angle_alpha   90.00
_cell.angle_beta   90.00
_cell.angle_gamma   90.00
#
_symmetry.space_group_name_H-M   'P 1'
#
loop_
_entity.id
_entity.type
_entity.pdbx_description
1 polymer ?
#
loop_
_entity_poly.entity_id
_entity_poly.type
_entity_poly.pdbx_seq_one_letter_code
_entity_poly.pdbx_strand_id
1 'polypeptide(L)'
;MRYLTVSMLACALLAGAALADNSPTGLTNNAAERQPNATIELTGGTVAAGIGYVWGHGHLNFNGARRAFKLSGVSIVDVGASHITASGVVYNLTRLQDFSGNYTTVSAGLTVAGGGSVVVLRNQHGVVIKLLSTAEGLRFNLSADGVNIKLTT
;
A
#
# COMPACT_ATOMS: atom_id res chain seq x y z
N MET A 1 -64.66 -47.42 34.79
CA MET A 1 -63.24 -47.44 35.25
C MET A 1 -62.53 -46.42 34.39
N ARG A 2 -62.49 -45.25 34.76
CA ARG A 2 -61.55 -44.39 35.52
C ARG A 2 -60.12 -44.53 34.96
N TYR A 3 -59.73 -43.67 34.06
CA TYR A 3 -58.32 -43.33 33.85
C TYR A 3 -58.19 -41.82 33.66
N LEU A 4 -57.47 -41.22 34.59
CA LEU A 4 -57.03 -39.83 34.60
C LEU A 4 -56.03 -39.55 33.48
N THR A 5 -56.26 -38.56 32.69
CA THR A 5 -55.26 -37.98 31.81
C THR A 5 -54.55 -36.84 32.52
N VAL A 6 -53.28 -37.05 32.83
CA VAL A 6 -52.39 -36.01 33.34
C VAL A 6 -51.79 -35.28 32.14
N SER A 7 -52.23 -34.03 32.02
CA SER A 7 -51.67 -33.10 31.02
C SER A 7 -50.35 -32.54 31.55
N MET A 8 -49.25 -32.89 30.91
CA MET A 8 -47.97 -32.31 31.21
C MET A 8 -47.69 -31.16 30.23
N LEU A 9 -47.76 -29.96 30.74
CA LEU A 9 -47.44 -28.73 30.05
C LEU A 9 -45.92 -28.57 30.03
N ALA A 10 -45.27 -28.83 28.87
CA ALA A 10 -43.85 -28.59 28.67
C ALA A 10 -43.64 -27.15 28.26
N CYS A 11 -43.11 -26.37 29.18
CA CYS A 11 -42.68 -24.99 28.93
C CYS A 11 -41.27 -25.03 28.28
N ALA A 12 -41.19 -24.85 26.97
CA ALA A 12 -39.92 -24.71 26.26
C ALA A 12 -39.42 -23.27 26.41
N LEU A 13 -38.45 -23.07 27.27
CA LEU A 13 -37.64 -21.85 27.36
C LEU A 13 -36.68 -21.81 26.15
N LEU A 14 -37.01 -21.03 25.16
CA LEU A 14 -36.02 -20.62 24.11
C LEU A 14 -35.08 -19.60 24.74
N ALA A 15 -33.92 -20.09 25.16
CA ALA A 15 -32.77 -19.22 25.44
C ALA A 15 -32.20 -18.76 24.10
N GLY A 16 -32.56 -17.56 23.66
CA GLY A 16 -31.89 -16.87 22.56
C GLY A 16 -30.48 -16.53 22.98
N ALA A 17 -29.50 -17.30 22.49
CA ALA A 17 -28.11 -16.89 22.54
C ALA A 17 -27.92 -15.74 21.55
N ALA A 18 -27.89 -14.53 22.05
CA ALA A 18 -27.38 -13.38 21.31
C ALA A 18 -25.89 -13.62 21.10
N LEU A 19 -25.52 -14.03 19.90
CA LEU A 19 -24.13 -13.97 19.44
C LEU A 19 -23.77 -12.48 19.39
N ALA A 20 -23.06 -12.00 20.40
CA ALA A 20 -22.42 -10.71 20.35
C ALA A 20 -21.38 -10.79 19.23
N ASP A 21 -21.70 -10.14 18.13
CA ASP A 21 -20.77 -9.87 17.04
C ASP A 21 -19.69 -8.93 17.58
N ASN A 22 -18.63 -9.49 18.15
CA ASN A 22 -17.43 -8.78 18.52
C ASN A 22 -16.56 -8.55 17.28
N SER A 23 -17.12 -7.85 16.31
CA SER A 23 -16.31 -7.24 15.27
C SER A 23 -15.45 -6.16 15.94
N PRO A 24 -14.10 -6.25 15.90
CA PRO A 24 -13.27 -5.16 16.38
C PRO A 24 -13.49 -3.95 15.48
N THR A 25 -14.37 -3.08 15.92
CA THR A 25 -14.58 -1.77 15.34
C THR A 25 -13.31 -0.95 15.52
N GLY A 26 -12.64 -0.68 14.43
CA GLY A 26 -11.65 0.37 14.42
C GLY A 26 -10.26 -0.07 14.06
N LEU A 27 -10.05 -0.11 12.81
CA LEU A 27 -8.92 0.39 12.03
C LEU A 27 -9.29 0.13 10.56
N THR A 28 -10.32 0.80 10.10
CA THR A 28 -10.56 0.91 8.67
C THR A 28 -9.37 1.66 8.09
N ASN A 29 -8.40 0.90 7.61
CA ASN A 29 -7.40 1.41 6.70
C ASN A 29 -8.12 1.81 5.42
N ASN A 30 -8.69 3.02 5.41
CA ASN A 30 -9.42 3.59 4.29
C ASN A 30 -8.59 3.68 3.00
N ALA A 31 -7.31 3.34 3.06
CA ALA A 31 -6.44 3.17 1.90
C ALA A 31 -6.59 1.80 1.22
N ALA A 32 -7.11 0.77 1.91
CA ALA A 32 -7.25 -0.58 1.38
C ALA A 32 -8.58 -0.82 0.64
N GLU A 33 -9.58 0.03 0.88
CA GLU A 33 -10.92 -0.11 0.25
C GLU A 33 -11.07 0.65 -1.07
N ARG A 34 -10.13 1.55 -1.39
CA ARG A 34 -10.16 2.26 -2.68
C ARG A 34 -9.53 1.40 -3.75
N GLN A 35 -10.27 1.19 -4.83
CA GLN A 35 -9.74 0.51 -6.01
C GLN A 35 -8.57 1.32 -6.59
N PRO A 36 -7.45 0.66 -6.96
CA PRO A 36 -6.39 1.36 -7.67
C PRO A 36 -6.90 1.86 -9.01
N ASN A 37 -6.56 3.08 -9.36
CA ASN A 37 -7.02 3.70 -10.60
C ASN A 37 -5.91 3.97 -11.61
N ALA A 38 -4.67 3.59 -11.28
CA ALA A 38 -3.55 3.60 -12.20
C ALA A 38 -2.52 2.53 -11.82
N THR A 39 -1.63 2.21 -12.75
CA THR A 39 -0.49 1.31 -12.52
C THR A 39 0.82 2.03 -12.83
N ILE A 40 1.90 1.57 -12.20
CA ILE A 40 3.23 2.16 -12.32
C ILE A 40 4.28 1.07 -12.49
N GLU A 41 5.24 1.32 -13.35
CA GLU A 41 6.47 0.55 -13.52
C GLU A 41 7.64 1.48 -13.33
N LEU A 42 8.64 1.07 -12.58
CA LEU A 42 9.80 1.88 -12.19
C LEU A 42 11.09 1.07 -12.33
N THR A 43 12.08 1.72 -12.91
CA THR A 43 13.47 1.25 -12.91
C THR A 43 14.37 2.37 -12.45
N GLY A 44 15.34 2.08 -11.61
CA GLY A 44 16.23 3.09 -11.08
C GLY A 44 17.40 2.49 -10.32
N GLY A 45 18.03 3.32 -9.51
CA GLY A 45 19.15 2.91 -8.70
C GLY A 45 19.41 3.85 -7.55
N THR A 46 20.30 3.43 -6.69
CA THR A 46 20.86 4.23 -5.60
C THR A 46 22.36 4.17 -5.64
N VAL A 47 23.00 5.29 -5.33
CA VAL A 47 24.44 5.38 -5.06
C VAL A 47 24.62 6.10 -3.74
N ALA A 48 25.36 5.52 -2.82
CA ALA A 48 25.54 6.07 -1.49
C ALA A 48 26.94 5.86 -0.95
N ALA A 49 27.39 6.86 -0.20
CA ALA A 49 28.59 6.82 0.63
C ALA A 49 28.29 7.55 1.96
N GLY A 50 27.32 6.97 2.73
CA GLY A 50 26.75 7.57 3.94
C GLY A 50 25.45 8.34 3.63
N ILE A 51 25.52 9.36 2.78
CA ILE A 51 24.33 9.99 2.17
C ILE A 51 24.22 9.50 0.75
N GLY A 52 23.06 9.00 0.35
CA GLY A 52 22.80 8.42 -0.95
C GLY A 52 21.91 9.30 -1.82
N TYR A 53 22.06 9.13 -3.12
CA TYR A 53 21.17 9.68 -4.12
C TYR A 53 20.38 8.56 -4.78
N VAL A 54 19.06 8.72 -4.80
CA VAL A 54 18.11 7.82 -5.49
C VAL A 54 17.67 8.47 -6.78
N TRP A 55 17.71 7.73 -7.85
CA TRP A 55 17.25 8.16 -9.16
C TRP A 55 16.50 7.05 -9.87
N GLY A 56 15.60 7.41 -10.72
CA GLY A 56 14.83 6.44 -11.49
C GLY A 56 13.97 7.09 -12.56
N HIS A 57 13.43 6.23 -13.40
CA HIS A 57 12.46 6.58 -14.41
C HIS A 57 11.45 5.45 -14.53
N GLY A 58 10.28 5.77 -15.05
CA GLY A 58 9.24 4.77 -15.21
C GLY A 58 8.08 5.26 -16.04
N HIS A 59 7.03 4.46 -16.03
CA HIS A 59 5.81 4.74 -16.75
C HIS A 59 4.61 4.61 -15.83
N LEU A 60 3.73 5.58 -15.92
CA LEU A 60 2.40 5.60 -15.31
C LEU A 60 1.38 5.28 -16.38
N ASN A 61 0.54 4.28 -16.15
CA ASN A 61 -0.64 4.00 -16.97
C ASN A 61 -1.88 4.54 -16.25
N PHE A 62 -2.45 5.59 -16.77
CA PHE A 62 -3.63 6.25 -16.21
C PHE A 62 -4.64 6.55 -17.31
N ASN A 63 -5.90 6.12 -17.13
CA ASN A 63 -6.98 6.28 -18.09
C ASN A 63 -6.62 5.81 -19.52
N GLY A 64 -5.90 4.69 -19.63
CA GLY A 64 -5.47 4.13 -20.92
C GLY A 64 -4.28 4.86 -21.56
N ALA A 65 -3.76 5.92 -20.95
CA ALA A 65 -2.60 6.65 -21.46
C ALA A 65 -1.34 6.27 -20.65
N ARG A 66 -0.26 5.97 -21.37
CA ARG A 66 1.07 5.72 -20.78
C ARG A 66 1.87 7.02 -20.76
N ARG A 67 2.33 7.42 -19.57
CA ARG A 67 3.08 8.65 -19.35
C ARG A 67 4.42 8.33 -18.68
N ALA A 68 5.50 8.86 -19.22
CA ALA A 68 6.81 8.72 -18.62
C ALA A 68 6.97 9.65 -17.42
N PHE A 69 7.74 9.23 -16.44
CA PHE A 69 8.11 10.06 -15.29
C PHE A 69 9.56 9.80 -14.87
N LYS A 70 10.10 10.75 -14.13
CA LYS A 70 11.40 10.65 -13.47
C LYS A 70 11.22 10.75 -11.96
N LEU A 71 12.10 10.08 -11.26
CA LEU A 71 12.14 10.02 -9.80
C LEU A 71 13.53 10.43 -9.35
N SER A 72 13.62 11.24 -8.31
CA SER A 72 14.87 11.62 -7.65
C SER A 72 14.64 11.85 -6.16
N GLY A 73 15.65 11.52 -5.36
CA GLY A 73 15.56 11.71 -3.90
C GLY A 73 16.89 11.50 -3.22
N VAL A 74 16.88 11.75 -1.91
CA VAL A 74 18.01 11.49 -1.03
C VAL A 74 17.66 10.28 -0.16
N SER A 75 18.59 9.39 0.03
CA SER A 75 18.44 8.26 0.95
C SER A 75 19.60 8.22 1.94
N ILE A 76 19.32 7.76 3.14
CA ILE A 76 20.34 7.41 4.12
C ILE A 76 20.52 5.90 4.01
N VAL A 77 21.57 5.47 3.38
CA VAL A 77 21.90 4.05 3.17
C VAL A 77 23.35 3.80 3.47
N ASP A 78 23.68 2.56 3.77
CA ASP A 78 25.06 2.09 3.83
C ASP A 78 25.76 2.27 2.49
N VAL A 79 27.08 2.28 2.50
CA VAL A 79 27.91 2.45 1.30
C VAL A 79 27.57 1.39 0.26
N GLY A 80 27.28 1.84 -0.97
CA GLY A 80 27.04 0.92 -2.07
C GLY A 80 26.29 1.53 -3.25
N ALA A 81 26.07 0.69 -4.23
CA ALA A 81 25.23 0.99 -5.38
C ALA A 81 24.25 -0.17 -5.60
N SER A 82 23.02 0.12 -5.91
CA SER A 82 22.00 -0.90 -6.20
C SER A 82 21.13 -0.51 -7.38
N HIS A 83 20.66 -1.53 -8.08
CA HIS A 83 19.68 -1.39 -9.14
C HIS A 83 18.30 -1.81 -8.63
N ILE A 84 17.27 -1.07 -9.02
CA ILE A 84 15.92 -1.23 -8.53
C ILE A 84 14.98 -1.42 -9.71
N THR A 85 14.17 -2.47 -9.65
CA THR A 85 13.01 -2.64 -10.50
C THR A 85 11.79 -2.85 -9.61
N ALA A 86 10.76 -2.06 -9.81
CA ALA A 86 9.54 -2.14 -9.03
C ALA A 86 8.33 -1.93 -9.94
N SER A 87 7.25 -2.59 -9.60
CA SER A 87 5.93 -2.36 -10.18
C SER A 87 4.95 -2.02 -9.06
N GLY A 88 3.85 -1.38 -9.40
CA GLY A 88 2.89 -1.02 -8.38
C GLY A 88 1.59 -0.49 -8.90
N VAL A 89 0.77 -0.10 -7.94
CA VAL A 89 -0.54 0.49 -8.18
C VAL A 89 -0.64 1.85 -7.52
N VAL A 90 -1.46 2.71 -8.12
CA VAL A 90 -1.68 4.08 -7.68
C VAL A 90 -3.14 4.25 -7.29
N TYR A 91 -3.37 4.91 -6.17
CA TYR A 91 -4.67 5.21 -5.61
C TYR A 91 -4.88 6.72 -5.54
N ASN A 92 -6.12 7.16 -5.59
CA ASN A 92 -6.52 8.56 -5.43
C ASN A 92 -5.94 9.52 -6.49
N LEU A 93 -5.55 9.02 -7.65
CA LEU A 93 -5.08 9.86 -8.74
C LEU A 93 -6.30 10.42 -9.50
N THR A 94 -6.73 11.64 -9.17
CA THR A 94 -7.89 12.28 -9.81
C THR A 94 -7.48 13.00 -11.09
N ARG A 95 -6.37 13.68 -11.07
CA ARG A 95 -5.82 14.42 -12.21
C ARG A 95 -4.38 14.01 -12.45
N LEU A 96 -3.97 13.93 -13.71
CA LEU A 96 -2.62 13.50 -14.07
C LEU A 96 -1.52 14.35 -13.38
N GLN A 97 -1.75 15.66 -13.24
CA GLN A 97 -0.80 16.59 -12.61
C GLN A 97 -0.55 16.24 -11.13
N ASP A 98 -1.57 15.70 -10.44
CA ASP A 98 -1.48 15.37 -9.01
C ASP A 98 -0.51 14.20 -8.75
N PHE A 99 -0.12 13.48 -9.80
CA PHE A 99 0.92 12.45 -9.73
C PHE A 99 2.32 13.04 -9.50
N SER A 100 2.61 14.23 -9.98
CA SER A 100 3.88 14.90 -9.73
C SER A 100 3.90 15.49 -8.32
N GLY A 101 5.01 15.32 -7.62
CA GLY A 101 5.17 15.90 -6.29
C GLY A 101 6.22 15.19 -5.44
N ASN A 102 6.31 15.60 -4.20
CA ASN A 102 7.15 14.97 -3.19
C ASN A 102 6.36 13.86 -2.49
N TYR A 103 6.95 12.69 -2.50
CA TYR A 103 6.39 11.50 -1.88
C TYR A 103 7.18 11.15 -0.63
N THR A 104 6.48 10.96 0.48
CA THR A 104 7.03 10.45 1.72
C THR A 104 6.62 9.00 1.93
N THR A 105 7.45 8.23 2.61
CA THR A 105 7.15 6.83 2.94
C THR A 105 6.14 6.79 4.07
N VAL A 106 5.00 6.15 3.83
CA VAL A 106 3.97 5.89 4.84
C VAL A 106 4.18 4.53 5.50
N SER A 107 4.62 3.56 4.71
CA SER A 107 4.94 2.21 5.18
C SER A 107 6.00 1.59 4.29
N ALA A 108 6.96 0.92 4.90
CA ALA A 108 8.04 0.23 4.19
C ALA A 108 8.42 -1.07 4.91
N GLY A 109 8.99 -2.01 4.16
CA GLY A 109 9.61 -3.20 4.72
C GLY A 109 8.65 -4.36 5.01
N LEU A 110 7.46 -4.37 4.44
CA LEU A 110 6.64 -5.59 4.42
C LEU A 110 7.27 -6.57 3.43
N THR A 111 7.94 -7.60 3.95
CA THR A 111 8.45 -8.69 3.13
C THR A 111 7.26 -9.55 2.70
N VAL A 112 7.08 -9.73 1.39
CA VAL A 112 6.09 -10.65 0.85
C VAL A 112 6.74 -12.00 0.55
N ALA A 113 5.94 -13.07 0.56
CA ALA A 113 6.41 -14.40 0.18
C ALA A 113 7.04 -14.35 -1.22
N GLY A 114 8.31 -14.79 -1.33
CA GLY A 114 9.09 -14.70 -2.57
C GLY A 114 10.19 -13.64 -2.57
N GLY A 115 10.48 -12.99 -1.42
CA GLY A 115 11.64 -12.09 -1.26
C GLY A 115 11.43 -10.65 -1.70
N GLY A 116 10.20 -10.26 -2.07
CA GLY A 116 9.90 -8.88 -2.45
C GLY A 116 9.68 -7.95 -1.26
N SER A 117 9.87 -6.67 -1.46
CA SER A 117 9.57 -5.61 -0.49
C SER A 117 8.41 -4.74 -0.96
N VAL A 118 7.49 -4.41 -0.06
CA VAL A 118 6.40 -3.48 -0.33
C VAL A 118 6.72 -2.14 0.31
N VAL A 119 6.58 -1.08 -0.46
CA VAL A 119 6.71 0.31 -0.01
C VAL A 119 5.46 1.08 -0.39
N VAL A 120 4.92 1.83 0.57
CA VAL A 120 3.78 2.72 0.35
C VAL A 120 4.25 4.16 0.49
N LEU A 121 4.03 4.92 -0.56
CA LEU A 121 4.40 6.33 -0.67
C LEU A 121 3.15 7.18 -0.78
N ARG A 122 3.17 8.38 -0.20
CA ARG A 122 2.07 9.35 -0.32
C ARG A 122 2.62 10.74 -0.59
N ASN A 123 1.96 11.47 -1.49
CA ASN A 123 2.32 12.86 -1.77
C ASN A 123 1.34 13.86 -1.12
N GLN A 124 1.66 15.15 -1.27
CA GLN A 124 0.87 16.27 -0.73
C GLN A 124 -0.54 16.40 -1.34
N HIS A 125 -0.79 15.80 -2.49
CA HIS A 125 -2.11 15.78 -3.15
C HIS A 125 -2.99 14.60 -2.72
N GLY A 126 -2.48 13.74 -1.80
CA GLY A 126 -3.17 12.55 -1.32
C GLY A 126 -3.09 11.35 -2.27
N VAL A 127 -2.29 11.43 -3.33
CA VAL A 127 -1.99 10.29 -4.20
C VAL A 127 -1.15 9.29 -3.42
N VAL A 128 -1.52 8.03 -3.48
CA VAL A 128 -0.84 6.93 -2.80
C VAL A 128 -0.30 5.96 -3.83
N ILE A 129 0.98 5.63 -3.74
CA ILE A 129 1.64 4.63 -4.57
C ILE A 129 2.04 3.45 -3.69
N LYS A 130 1.59 2.26 -4.05
CA LYS A 130 2.04 1.01 -3.44
C LYS A 130 2.96 0.30 -4.43
N LEU A 131 4.25 0.25 -4.10
CA LEU A 131 5.29 -0.38 -4.91
C LEU A 131 5.62 -1.77 -4.37
N LEU A 132 5.80 -2.71 -5.27
CA LEU A 132 6.37 -4.01 -5.03
C LEU A 132 7.71 -4.09 -5.76
N SER A 133 8.80 -4.24 -5.02
CA SER A 133 10.13 -4.48 -5.57
C SER A 133 10.46 -5.96 -5.54
N THR A 134 11.02 -6.46 -6.64
CA THR A 134 11.51 -7.84 -6.76
C THR A 134 12.97 -7.99 -6.34
N ALA A 135 13.65 -6.88 -6.05
CA ALA A 135 15.05 -6.92 -5.62
C ALA A 135 15.15 -7.34 -4.15
N GLU A 136 15.84 -8.42 -3.88
CA GLU A 136 16.19 -8.82 -2.53
C GLU A 136 17.10 -7.74 -1.88
N GLY A 137 16.75 -7.36 -0.66
CA GLY A 137 17.58 -6.47 0.15
C GLY A 137 17.34 -4.97 -0.06
N LEU A 138 16.38 -4.58 -0.88
CA LEU A 138 16.06 -3.18 -1.05
C LEU A 138 15.32 -2.61 0.16
N ARG A 139 16.07 -2.12 1.11
CA ARG A 139 15.55 -1.26 2.16
C ARG A 139 15.47 0.16 1.61
N PHE A 140 14.28 0.59 1.20
CA PHE A 140 14.04 2.00 0.93
C PHE A 140 14.09 2.77 2.26
N ASN A 141 15.28 3.05 2.74
CA ASN A 141 15.49 4.05 3.77
C ASN A 141 15.46 5.43 3.11
N LEU A 142 14.27 5.82 2.64
CA LEU A 142 14.08 7.18 2.18
C LEU A 142 14.26 8.11 3.37
N SER A 143 15.06 9.14 3.21
CA SER A 143 15.19 10.19 4.20
C SER A 143 13.82 10.86 4.44
N ALA A 144 13.69 11.60 5.52
CA ALA A 144 12.47 12.34 5.84
C ALA A 144 12.04 13.30 4.71
N ASP A 145 12.98 13.70 3.85
CA ASP A 145 12.73 14.59 2.71
C ASP A 145 12.01 13.90 1.53
N GLY A 146 11.92 12.55 1.56
CA GLY A 146 11.15 11.78 0.60
C GLY A 146 11.76 11.72 -0.80
N VAL A 147 10.90 11.41 -1.78
CA VAL A 147 11.24 11.25 -3.19
C VAL A 147 10.41 12.21 -4.03
N ASN A 148 11.07 12.95 -4.92
CA ASN A 148 10.40 13.80 -5.89
C ASN A 148 10.11 13.01 -7.16
N ILE A 149 8.85 13.02 -7.60
CA ILE A 149 8.39 12.41 -8.86
C ILE A 149 7.90 13.51 -9.77
N LYS A 150 8.34 13.50 -11.04
CA LYS A 150 7.92 14.43 -12.07
C LYS A 150 7.53 13.69 -13.34
N LEU A 151 6.36 13.99 -13.86
CA LEU A 151 5.97 13.58 -15.22
C LEU A 151 6.93 14.20 -16.23
N THR A 152 7.30 13.41 -17.23
CA THR A 152 8.08 13.88 -18.37
C THR A 152 7.10 14.17 -19.51
N THR A 153 7.19 15.33 -20.06
CA THR A 153 6.46 15.75 -21.28
C THR A 153 7.06 15.09 -22.49
#